data_307d2bc7f6cf261b03a252c2f068aa53
#
_entry.id   307d2bc7f6cf261b03a252c2f068aa53
#
_cell.length_a   1.000
_cell.length_b   1.000
_cell.length_c   1.000
_cell.angle_alpha   90.00
_cell.angle_beta   90.00
_cell.angle_gamma   90.00
#
_symmetry.space_group_name_H-M   'P 1'
#
loop_
_entity.id
_entity.type
_entity.pdbx_description
1 polymer ?
#
loop_
_entity_poly.entity_id
_entity_poly.type
_entity_poly.pdbx_seq_one_letter_code
_entity_poly.pdbx_strand_id
1 'polypeptide(L)'
;MKSKLIYILLLLLFVSCSKEDLHQEITQPAPYMDSEVLVKFTPQVAQLLAQASCEGSRVTRSGSMTVDALLERIGTLSIERVFPIDKSTEQRTAQSGLDLWYVVRFDSSIISVEQVARRFAALGQVQSVDVNRTIKRAYTGKATPLSEERVEMAMAECTLATTSDPLLPAQWNLINSGDQFCKDGVIKSVKDADVQCQQAWQRTMGDKSVIVAVLDEGIFVEHPDLKDNIWVNEGETLYADTDADGNGYKDDVHGYNFVHQSGKIVWNDAYDSGHGTHVAGVKILCWGVY
;
A
#
# COMPACT_ATOMS: atom_id res chain seq x y z
N MET A 1 13.83 -78.30 13.59
CA MET A 1 14.55 -77.19 12.97
C MET A 1 13.56 -76.03 12.84
N LYS A 2 13.68 -75.03 13.73
CA LYS A 2 12.72 -73.91 13.84
C LYS A 2 13.40 -72.65 13.29
N SER A 3 12.92 -72.15 12.15
CA SER A 3 13.32 -70.89 11.58
C SER A 3 12.76 -69.73 12.37
N LYS A 4 13.59 -68.85 12.92
CA LYS A 4 13.20 -67.65 13.60
C LYS A 4 13.18 -66.49 12.58
N LEU A 5 11.98 -66.01 12.28
CA LEU A 5 11.73 -64.80 11.46
C LEU A 5 12.00 -63.60 12.33
N ILE A 6 13.02 -62.84 12.03
CA ILE A 6 13.33 -61.56 12.70
C ILE A 6 12.59 -60.46 11.91
N TYR A 7 11.55 -59.86 12.52
CA TYR A 7 10.93 -58.64 12.03
C TYR A 7 11.79 -57.46 12.42
N ILE A 8 12.46 -56.85 11.42
CA ILE A 8 13.06 -55.54 11.55
C ILE A 8 11.96 -54.52 11.35
N LEU A 9 11.51 -53.93 12.43
CA LEU A 9 10.59 -52.78 12.43
C LEU A 9 11.38 -51.52 12.03
N LEU A 10 11.32 -51.14 10.77
CA LEU A 10 11.90 -49.88 10.28
C LEU A 10 10.99 -48.75 10.73
N LEU A 11 11.36 -48.07 11.81
CA LEU A 11 10.72 -46.83 12.27
C LEU A 11 11.14 -45.72 11.33
N LEU A 12 10.35 -45.44 10.29
CA LEU A 12 10.44 -44.25 9.50
C LEU A 12 9.93 -43.09 10.35
N LEU A 13 10.86 -42.37 10.96
CA LEU A 13 10.61 -41.03 11.49
C LEU A 13 10.35 -40.12 10.31
N PHE A 14 9.11 -39.95 9.96
CA PHE A 14 8.66 -38.82 9.18
C PHE A 14 8.85 -37.56 10.07
N VAL A 15 9.95 -36.84 9.85
CA VAL A 15 10.03 -35.46 10.26
C VAL A 15 9.06 -34.74 9.34
N SER A 16 7.81 -34.67 9.74
CA SER A 16 6.84 -33.75 9.19
C SER A 16 7.33 -32.36 9.54
N CYS A 17 7.98 -31.72 8.58
CA CYS A 17 8.15 -30.27 8.61
C CYS A 17 6.73 -29.72 8.55
N SER A 18 6.18 -29.33 9.68
CA SER A 18 4.82 -28.81 9.76
C SER A 18 4.73 -27.53 8.97
N LYS A 19 4.05 -27.60 7.84
CA LYS A 19 3.56 -26.44 7.11
C LYS A 19 2.47 -25.67 7.87
N GLU A 20 2.24 -26.01 9.14
CA GLU A 20 1.14 -25.44 9.91
C GLU A 20 1.35 -23.99 10.31
N ASP A 21 2.59 -23.53 10.48
CA ASP A 21 2.82 -22.15 10.93
C ASP A 21 2.61 -21.08 9.83
N LEU A 22 2.72 -21.47 8.56
CA LEU A 22 2.46 -20.56 7.43
C LEU A 22 0.98 -20.46 7.04
N HIS A 23 0.16 -21.46 7.42
CA HIS A 23 -1.28 -21.46 7.12
C HIS A 23 -2.15 -20.85 8.22
N GLN A 24 -1.65 -20.78 9.47
CA GLN A 24 -2.43 -20.17 10.55
C GLN A 24 -2.45 -18.64 10.54
N GLU A 25 -1.43 -17.97 9.99
CA GLU A 25 -1.47 -16.51 9.82
C GLU A 25 -2.39 -16.03 8.70
N ILE A 26 -2.67 -16.88 7.70
CA ILE A 26 -3.51 -16.50 6.53
C ILE A 26 -5.01 -16.73 6.81
N THR A 27 -5.37 -17.50 7.81
CA THR A 27 -6.77 -17.89 8.07
C THR A 27 -7.51 -17.05 9.11
N GLN A 28 -6.84 -16.14 9.83
CA GLN A 28 -7.56 -15.15 10.63
C GLN A 28 -8.01 -14.00 9.73
N PRO A 29 -9.32 -13.74 9.61
CA PRO A 29 -9.79 -12.57 8.90
C PRO A 29 -9.10 -11.34 9.50
N ALA A 30 -8.55 -10.46 8.64
CA ALA A 30 -7.96 -9.23 9.10
C ALA A 30 -8.98 -8.49 9.97
N PRO A 31 -8.57 -7.90 11.10
CA PRO A 31 -9.49 -7.13 11.92
C PRO A 31 -10.09 -6.00 11.09
N TYR A 32 -11.36 -5.73 11.29
CA TYR A 32 -12.09 -4.68 10.60
C TYR A 32 -12.68 -3.71 11.61
N MET A 33 -13.09 -2.53 11.14
CA MET A 33 -13.82 -1.56 11.94
C MET A 33 -15.21 -2.10 12.22
N ASP A 34 -15.60 -2.16 13.48
CA ASP A 34 -16.85 -2.77 13.94
C ASP A 34 -18.10 -1.88 13.80
N SER A 35 -17.88 -0.60 13.50
CA SER A 35 -18.92 0.46 13.47
C SER A 35 -19.14 1.06 12.09
N GLU A 36 -18.54 0.49 11.02
CA GLU A 36 -18.71 1.02 9.67
C GLU A 36 -18.65 -0.08 8.60
N VAL A 37 -19.36 0.18 7.49
CA VAL A 37 -19.32 -0.63 6.26
C VAL A 37 -19.10 0.26 5.05
N LEU A 38 -18.44 -0.30 4.03
CA LEU A 38 -18.27 0.32 2.73
C LEU A 38 -19.38 -0.18 1.81
N VAL A 39 -20.18 0.73 1.28
CA VAL A 39 -21.34 0.40 0.44
C VAL A 39 -21.23 1.08 -0.91
N LYS A 40 -21.26 0.29 -1.98
CA LYS A 40 -21.42 0.81 -3.34
C LYS A 40 -22.89 0.84 -3.68
N PHE A 41 -23.48 2.03 -3.71
CA PHE A 41 -24.87 2.20 -4.06
C PHE A 41 -25.10 2.20 -5.58
N THR A 42 -26.35 2.03 -6.00
CA THR A 42 -26.73 2.30 -7.38
C THR A 42 -26.60 3.80 -7.70
N PRO A 43 -26.42 4.19 -8.97
CA PRO A 43 -26.33 5.59 -9.38
C PRO A 43 -27.48 6.46 -8.86
N GLN A 44 -28.70 5.91 -8.82
CA GLN A 44 -29.89 6.62 -8.35
C GLN A 44 -29.76 7.03 -6.87
N VAL A 45 -29.32 6.09 -6.00
CA VAL A 45 -29.14 6.38 -4.56
C VAL A 45 -27.94 7.29 -4.35
N ALA A 46 -26.84 7.08 -5.07
CA ALA A 46 -25.65 7.94 -4.98
C ALA A 46 -25.98 9.40 -5.37
N GLN A 47 -26.83 9.60 -6.38
CA GLN A 47 -27.29 10.95 -6.76
C GLN A 47 -28.13 11.61 -5.66
N LEU A 48 -29.01 10.88 -4.98
CA LEU A 48 -29.79 11.40 -3.85
C LEU A 48 -28.88 11.77 -2.68
N LEU A 49 -27.89 10.92 -2.35
CA LEU A 49 -26.90 11.18 -1.32
C LEU A 49 -26.02 12.41 -1.64
N ALA A 50 -25.65 12.59 -2.89
CA ALA A 50 -24.90 13.75 -3.34
C ALA A 50 -25.67 15.06 -3.13
N GLN A 51 -26.98 15.07 -3.43
CA GLN A 51 -27.85 16.22 -3.21
C GLN A 51 -27.98 16.53 -1.71
N ALA A 52 -28.18 15.50 -0.87
CA ALA A 52 -28.28 15.68 0.59
C ALA A 52 -26.98 16.22 1.21
N SER A 53 -25.81 15.86 0.66
CA SER A 53 -24.50 16.31 1.16
C SER A 53 -24.23 17.79 0.89
N CYS A 54 -24.87 18.42 -0.11
CA CYS A 54 -24.70 19.83 -0.43
C CYS A 54 -25.28 20.79 0.62
N GLU A 55 -26.10 20.30 1.54
CA GLU A 55 -26.76 21.12 2.58
C GLU A 55 -25.91 21.33 3.83
N GLY A 56 -24.66 20.81 3.89
CA GLY A 56 -23.72 21.03 4.98
C GLY A 56 -24.08 20.33 6.30
N SER A 57 -25.15 19.53 6.32
CA SER A 57 -25.57 18.74 7.47
C SER A 57 -25.02 17.32 7.40
N ARG A 58 -24.83 16.71 8.57
CA ARG A 58 -24.45 15.29 8.65
C ARG A 58 -25.52 14.43 7.99
N VAL A 59 -25.14 13.72 6.92
CA VAL A 59 -26.09 12.88 6.16
C VAL A 59 -26.31 11.58 6.94
N THR A 60 -27.55 11.30 7.29
CA THR A 60 -27.98 10.06 7.95
C THR A 60 -29.08 9.32 7.17
N ARG A 61 -29.58 9.92 6.09
CA ARG A 61 -30.59 9.37 5.20
C ARG A 61 -30.15 9.47 3.75
N SER A 62 -30.56 8.50 2.95
CA SER A 62 -30.21 8.42 1.53
C SER A 62 -31.25 9.07 0.60
N GLY A 63 -32.45 9.34 1.10
CA GLY A 63 -33.60 9.74 0.27
C GLY A 63 -34.31 8.57 -0.44
N SER A 64 -33.82 7.34 -0.26
CA SER A 64 -34.46 6.12 -0.73
C SER A 64 -35.19 5.43 0.42
N MET A 65 -36.51 5.29 0.35
CA MET A 65 -37.32 4.69 1.43
C MET A 65 -36.81 3.33 1.90
N THR A 66 -36.40 2.48 0.97
CA THR A 66 -35.91 1.14 1.28
C THR A 66 -34.56 1.16 2.00
N VAL A 67 -33.64 2.01 1.54
CA VAL A 67 -32.34 2.20 2.16
C VAL A 67 -32.50 2.88 3.53
N ASP A 68 -33.33 3.92 3.60
CA ASP A 68 -33.58 4.67 4.83
C ASP A 68 -34.20 3.83 5.94
N ALA A 69 -35.07 2.89 5.61
CA ALA A 69 -35.62 1.92 6.57
C ALA A 69 -34.52 1.02 7.19
N LEU A 70 -33.47 0.68 6.43
CA LEU A 70 -32.31 -0.05 6.96
C LEU A 70 -31.43 0.88 7.80
N LEU A 71 -31.13 2.09 7.30
CA LEU A 71 -30.31 3.08 7.99
C LEU A 71 -30.86 3.42 9.39
N GLU A 72 -32.15 3.57 9.51
CA GLU A 72 -32.80 3.80 10.81
C GLU A 72 -32.65 2.60 11.75
N ARG A 73 -32.81 1.37 11.22
CA ARG A 73 -32.70 0.14 12.03
C ARG A 73 -31.31 -0.13 12.57
N ILE A 74 -30.27 0.33 11.89
CA ILE A 74 -28.87 0.14 12.29
C ILE A 74 -28.34 1.30 13.14
N GLY A 75 -29.15 2.32 13.41
CA GLY A 75 -28.73 3.51 14.15
C GLY A 75 -27.64 4.28 13.41
N THR A 76 -27.88 4.64 12.15
CA THR A 76 -26.88 5.32 11.29
C THR A 76 -26.43 6.64 11.89
N LEU A 77 -25.13 6.78 12.05
CA LEU A 77 -24.47 7.98 12.59
C LEU A 77 -24.04 8.94 11.48
N SER A 78 -23.50 8.43 10.37
CA SER A 78 -23.16 9.24 9.19
C SER A 78 -23.07 8.39 7.93
N ILE A 79 -23.21 9.07 6.78
CA ILE A 79 -22.97 8.54 5.44
C ILE A 79 -22.07 9.53 4.72
N GLU A 80 -20.91 9.09 4.29
CA GLU A 80 -19.88 9.94 3.68
C GLU A 80 -19.30 9.24 2.45
N ARG A 81 -18.84 10.00 1.46
CA ARG A 81 -18.15 9.41 0.29
C ARG A 81 -16.83 8.80 0.72
N VAL A 82 -16.51 7.62 0.20
CA VAL A 82 -15.16 7.01 0.36
C VAL A 82 -14.13 7.83 -0.42
N PHE A 83 -14.50 8.25 -1.64
CA PHE A 83 -13.63 9.02 -2.52
C PHE A 83 -14.19 10.44 -2.65
N PRO A 84 -13.45 11.47 -2.18
CA PRO A 84 -13.82 12.86 -2.43
C PRO A 84 -13.92 13.13 -3.94
N ILE A 85 -14.84 14.00 -4.33
CA ILE A 85 -14.95 14.43 -5.73
C ILE A 85 -14.20 15.75 -5.88
N ASP A 86 -13.17 15.72 -6.71
CA ASP A 86 -12.49 16.88 -7.22
C ASP A 86 -13.04 17.22 -8.62
N LYS A 87 -13.22 18.51 -8.91
CA LYS A 87 -13.75 18.97 -10.21
C LYS A 87 -12.87 18.53 -11.37
N SER A 88 -11.55 18.48 -11.18
CA SER A 88 -10.59 18.07 -12.20
C SER A 88 -10.64 16.58 -12.53
N THR A 89 -11.10 15.76 -11.59
CA THR A 89 -11.16 14.30 -11.71
C THR A 89 -12.59 13.74 -11.79
N GLU A 90 -13.62 14.57 -11.65
CA GLU A 90 -15.03 14.19 -11.54
C GLU A 90 -15.47 13.20 -12.64
N GLN A 91 -15.13 13.49 -13.89
CA GLN A 91 -15.50 12.63 -15.00
C GLN A 91 -14.86 11.24 -14.90
N ARG A 92 -13.57 11.15 -14.55
CA ARG A 92 -12.87 9.86 -14.38
C ARG A 92 -13.40 9.10 -13.19
N THR A 93 -13.67 9.79 -12.09
CA THR A 93 -14.25 9.23 -10.86
C THR A 93 -15.61 8.60 -11.14
N ALA A 94 -16.48 9.29 -11.89
CA ALA A 94 -17.77 8.77 -12.32
C ALA A 94 -17.65 7.60 -13.31
N GLN A 95 -16.76 7.68 -14.30
CA GLN A 95 -16.53 6.59 -15.26
C GLN A 95 -16.07 5.30 -14.61
N SER A 96 -15.27 5.40 -13.53
CA SER A 96 -14.80 4.24 -12.76
C SER A 96 -15.78 3.80 -11.67
N GLY A 97 -16.87 4.53 -11.44
CA GLY A 97 -17.89 4.25 -10.43
C GLY A 97 -17.36 4.38 -9.00
N LEU A 98 -16.30 5.18 -8.78
CA LEU A 98 -15.78 5.49 -7.45
C LEU A 98 -16.70 6.45 -6.69
N ASP A 99 -17.43 7.30 -7.39
CA ASP A 99 -18.45 8.21 -6.86
C ASP A 99 -19.65 7.50 -6.21
N LEU A 100 -19.80 6.21 -6.45
CA LEU A 100 -20.88 5.38 -5.92
C LEU A 100 -20.55 4.76 -4.53
N TRP A 101 -19.30 4.88 -4.06
CA TRP A 101 -18.84 4.29 -2.80
C TRP A 101 -19.02 5.23 -1.63
N TYR A 102 -19.62 4.72 -0.56
CA TYR A 102 -19.87 5.45 0.70
C TYR A 102 -19.46 4.62 1.90
N VAL A 103 -18.95 5.32 2.93
CA VAL A 103 -18.81 4.79 4.28
C VAL A 103 -20.12 5.04 5.02
N VAL A 104 -20.74 4.01 5.53
CA VAL A 104 -21.91 4.11 6.41
C VAL A 104 -21.45 3.78 7.82
N ARG A 105 -21.47 4.77 8.73
CA ARG A 105 -21.18 4.57 10.14
C ARG A 105 -22.46 4.37 10.91
N PHE A 106 -22.45 3.43 11.83
CA PHE A 106 -23.63 3.01 12.58
C PHE A 106 -23.29 2.70 14.03
N ASP A 107 -24.32 2.50 14.86
CA ASP A 107 -24.15 2.12 16.26
C ASP A 107 -23.91 0.61 16.39
N SER A 108 -22.67 0.21 16.62
CA SER A 108 -22.27 -1.20 16.77
C SER A 108 -22.82 -1.87 18.04
N SER A 109 -23.37 -1.09 18.98
CA SER A 109 -24.07 -1.65 20.13
C SER A 109 -25.44 -2.25 19.77
N ILE A 110 -26.02 -1.82 18.65
CA ILE A 110 -27.34 -2.26 18.17
C ILE A 110 -27.21 -3.53 17.32
N ILE A 111 -26.17 -3.57 16.46
CA ILE A 111 -26.03 -4.61 15.43
C ILE A 111 -24.57 -4.82 15.02
N SER A 112 -24.16 -6.07 14.74
CA SER A 112 -22.79 -6.33 14.27
C SER A 112 -22.56 -5.94 12.82
N VAL A 113 -21.30 -5.62 12.46
CA VAL A 113 -20.89 -5.20 11.12
C VAL A 113 -21.22 -6.26 10.07
N GLU A 114 -21.09 -7.56 10.38
CA GLU A 114 -21.41 -8.63 9.44
C GLU A 114 -22.93 -8.69 9.16
N GLN A 115 -23.74 -8.42 10.17
CA GLN A 115 -25.19 -8.37 9.98
C GLN A 115 -25.61 -7.15 9.15
N VAL A 116 -24.97 -6.00 9.37
CA VAL A 116 -25.17 -4.78 8.57
C VAL A 116 -24.78 -5.04 7.11
N ALA A 117 -23.58 -5.61 6.90
CA ALA A 117 -23.10 -5.91 5.55
C ALA A 117 -24.05 -6.86 4.80
N ARG A 118 -24.52 -7.94 5.46
CA ARG A 118 -25.51 -8.86 4.87
C ARG A 118 -26.84 -8.17 4.53
N ARG A 119 -27.30 -7.26 5.37
CA ARG A 119 -28.57 -6.53 5.12
C ARG A 119 -28.45 -5.57 3.97
N PHE A 120 -27.34 -4.84 3.85
CA PHE A 120 -27.09 -4.00 2.68
C PHE A 120 -26.96 -4.82 1.40
N ALA A 121 -26.23 -5.94 1.43
CA ALA A 121 -26.07 -6.81 0.28
C ALA A 121 -27.40 -7.39 -0.24
N ALA A 122 -28.43 -7.46 0.59
CA ALA A 122 -29.77 -7.94 0.21
C ALA A 122 -30.63 -6.86 -0.48
N LEU A 123 -30.19 -5.60 -0.49
CA LEU A 123 -30.97 -4.50 -1.11
C LEU A 123 -30.65 -4.38 -2.61
N GLY A 124 -31.69 -4.29 -3.44
CA GLY A 124 -31.53 -4.04 -4.88
C GLY A 124 -30.91 -2.67 -5.23
N GLN A 125 -30.86 -1.75 -4.29
CA GLN A 125 -30.23 -0.42 -4.40
C GLN A 125 -28.72 -0.43 -4.10
N VAL A 126 -28.15 -1.60 -3.79
CA VAL A 126 -26.74 -1.78 -3.44
C VAL A 126 -26.09 -2.68 -4.49
N GLN A 127 -24.97 -2.23 -5.05
CA GLN A 127 -24.18 -2.99 -6.02
C GLN A 127 -23.15 -3.88 -5.36
N SER A 128 -22.54 -3.40 -4.25
CA SER A 128 -21.52 -4.13 -3.51
C SER A 128 -21.46 -3.61 -2.07
N VAL A 129 -21.02 -4.48 -1.17
CA VAL A 129 -20.72 -4.15 0.25
C VAL A 129 -19.43 -4.80 0.63
N ASP A 130 -18.61 -4.09 1.40
CA ASP A 130 -17.43 -4.65 2.07
C ASP A 130 -17.34 -4.11 3.50
N VAL A 131 -16.56 -4.80 4.33
CA VAL A 131 -16.18 -4.33 5.66
C VAL A 131 -14.88 -3.54 5.56
N ASN A 132 -14.76 -2.45 6.32
CA ASN A 132 -13.52 -1.67 6.33
C ASN A 132 -12.45 -2.41 7.14
N ARG A 133 -11.49 -3.04 6.46
CA ARG A 133 -10.46 -3.88 7.06
C ARG A 133 -9.30 -3.05 7.55
N THR A 134 -8.87 -3.31 8.78
CA THR A 134 -7.61 -2.75 9.26
C THR A 134 -6.44 -3.48 8.62
N ILE A 135 -5.68 -2.76 7.81
CA ILE A 135 -4.46 -3.28 7.19
C ILE A 135 -3.34 -3.18 8.22
N LYS A 136 -2.66 -4.31 8.48
CA LYS A 136 -1.44 -4.35 9.28
C LYS A 136 -0.25 -4.46 8.35
N ARG A 137 0.82 -3.73 8.67
CA ARG A 137 2.08 -3.90 7.95
C ARG A 137 2.60 -5.34 8.10
N ALA A 138 3.04 -5.93 7.00
CA ALA A 138 3.70 -7.24 7.02
C ALA A 138 5.13 -7.14 7.60
N TYR A 139 5.74 -5.97 7.53
CA TYR A 139 7.08 -5.68 8.02
C TYR A 139 7.03 -4.62 9.15
N THR A 140 7.66 -4.93 10.27
CA THR A 140 7.71 -4.06 11.46
C THR A 140 9.14 -3.62 11.82
N GLY A 141 10.14 -4.10 11.08
CA GLY A 141 11.53 -3.71 11.29
C GLY A 141 11.79 -2.28 10.83
N LYS A 142 12.66 -1.56 11.56
CA LYS A 142 13.18 -0.27 11.09
C LYS A 142 14.33 -0.49 10.14
N ALA A 143 14.45 0.35 9.11
CA ALA A 143 15.62 0.40 8.27
C ALA A 143 16.84 0.75 9.14
N THR A 144 17.90 -0.03 9.01
CA THR A 144 19.17 0.24 9.68
C THR A 144 20.16 0.70 8.60
N PRO A 145 20.77 1.87 8.73
CA PRO A 145 21.81 2.30 7.81
C PRO A 145 22.92 1.25 7.72
N LEU A 146 23.46 1.04 6.54
CA LEU A 146 24.65 0.22 6.38
C LEU A 146 25.81 0.85 7.19
N SER A 147 26.61 0.03 7.89
CA SER A 147 27.84 0.52 8.51
C SER A 147 28.82 0.99 7.43
N GLU A 148 29.64 1.98 7.75
CA GLU A 148 30.69 2.48 6.84
C GLU A 148 31.58 1.33 6.33
N GLU A 149 31.95 0.38 7.20
CA GLU A 149 32.71 -0.81 6.85
C GLU A 149 32.02 -1.66 5.76
N ARG A 150 30.71 -1.85 5.84
CA ARG A 150 29.96 -2.60 4.81
C ARG A 150 29.86 -1.83 3.51
N VAL A 151 29.75 -0.52 3.57
CA VAL A 151 29.78 0.34 2.39
C VAL A 151 31.16 0.26 1.73
N GLU A 152 32.25 0.39 2.50
CA GLU A 152 33.64 0.28 2.02
C GLU A 152 33.90 -1.09 1.40
N MET A 153 33.44 -2.17 2.02
CA MET A 153 33.58 -3.53 1.46
C MET A 153 32.85 -3.65 0.13
N ALA A 154 31.62 -3.18 0.03
CA ALA A 154 30.86 -3.20 -1.23
C ALA A 154 31.52 -2.36 -2.32
N MET A 155 32.07 -1.19 -1.96
CA MET A 155 32.84 -0.34 -2.88
C MET A 155 34.15 -0.98 -3.34
N ALA A 156 34.86 -1.70 -2.46
CA ALA A 156 36.10 -2.40 -2.80
C ALA A 156 35.88 -3.59 -3.76
N GLU A 157 34.73 -4.23 -3.70
CA GLU A 157 34.35 -5.31 -4.62
C GLU A 157 33.85 -4.80 -5.98
N CYS A 158 33.60 -3.49 -6.10
CA CYS A 158 33.03 -2.87 -7.29
C CYS A 158 34.10 -2.60 -8.38
N THR A 159 34.43 -3.61 -9.19
CA THR A 159 35.33 -3.46 -10.35
C THR A 159 34.60 -3.30 -11.69
N LEU A 160 33.27 -3.27 -11.70
CA LEU A 160 32.43 -3.23 -12.94
C LEU A 160 31.61 -1.93 -13.01
N ALA A 161 32.27 -0.79 -13.08
CA ALA A 161 31.61 0.50 -13.20
C ALA A 161 31.18 0.81 -14.66
N THR A 162 29.97 0.46 -15.02
CA THR A 162 29.25 1.11 -16.13
C THR A 162 28.25 2.15 -15.62
N THR A 163 28.10 2.30 -14.33
CA THR A 163 27.24 3.28 -13.64
C THR A 163 28.03 3.97 -12.55
N SER A 164 27.59 5.16 -12.14
CA SER A 164 28.22 5.93 -11.06
C SER A 164 27.87 5.42 -9.66
N ASP A 165 26.98 4.43 -9.51
CA ASP A 165 26.60 3.86 -8.22
C ASP A 165 27.61 2.80 -7.75
N PRO A 166 28.43 3.10 -6.71
CA PRO A 166 29.42 2.16 -6.19
C PRO A 166 28.79 0.94 -5.48
N LEU A 167 27.49 1.00 -5.12
CA LEU A 167 26.79 -0.10 -4.45
C LEU A 167 26.00 -0.98 -5.42
N LEU A 168 25.97 -0.67 -6.70
CA LEU A 168 25.24 -1.47 -7.70
C LEU A 168 25.59 -2.96 -7.68
N PRO A 169 26.84 -3.40 -7.49
CA PRO A 169 27.16 -4.82 -7.41
C PRO A 169 26.53 -5.55 -6.22
N ALA A 170 26.21 -4.84 -5.15
CA ALA A 170 25.49 -5.39 -4.00
C ALA A 170 23.97 -5.50 -4.23
N GLN A 171 23.47 -4.87 -5.27
CA GLN A 171 22.05 -4.82 -5.63
C GLN A 171 21.70 -5.97 -6.60
N TRP A 172 21.80 -7.20 -6.10
CA TRP A 172 21.55 -8.41 -6.89
C TRP A 172 20.15 -8.50 -7.51
N ASN A 173 19.20 -7.76 -7.00
CA ASN A 173 17.85 -7.64 -7.58
C ASN A 173 17.86 -6.87 -8.90
N LEU A 174 18.84 -5.99 -9.13
CA LEU A 174 19.03 -5.24 -10.35
C LEU A 174 19.93 -5.99 -11.34
N ILE A 175 21.05 -6.53 -10.84
CA ILE A 175 22.04 -7.30 -11.62
C ILE A 175 22.50 -8.49 -10.78
N ASN A 176 22.13 -9.69 -11.19
CA ASN A 176 22.49 -10.93 -10.49
C ASN A 176 23.55 -11.72 -11.26
N SER A 177 24.80 -11.61 -10.83
CA SER A 177 25.94 -12.37 -11.39
C SER A 177 25.90 -13.86 -11.06
N GLY A 178 25.04 -14.27 -10.11
CA GLY A 178 25.01 -15.64 -9.58
C GLY A 178 26.04 -15.91 -8.49
N ASP A 179 26.78 -14.90 -8.05
CA ASP A 179 27.85 -15.04 -7.03
C ASP A 179 27.41 -14.63 -5.64
N GLN A 180 26.19 -14.09 -5.50
CA GLN A 180 25.63 -13.67 -4.22
C GLN A 180 25.17 -14.87 -3.39
N PHE A 181 25.34 -14.78 -2.08
CA PHE A 181 24.85 -15.77 -1.13
C PHE A 181 23.78 -15.17 -0.25
N CYS A 182 22.62 -15.82 -0.19
CA CYS A 182 21.57 -15.47 0.77
C CYS A 182 21.86 -16.16 2.09
N LYS A 183 21.66 -15.44 3.18
CA LYS A 183 21.60 -15.95 4.56
C LYS A 183 22.62 -17.06 4.86
N ASP A 184 23.66 -16.71 5.56
CA ASP A 184 24.69 -17.63 6.07
C ASP A 184 25.48 -18.44 5.01
N GLY A 185 25.51 -17.96 3.76
CA GLY A 185 26.27 -18.61 2.69
C GLY A 185 25.69 -19.93 2.17
N VAL A 186 24.46 -20.27 2.56
CA VAL A 186 23.85 -21.57 2.25
C VAL A 186 23.13 -21.57 0.91
N ILE A 187 22.54 -20.45 0.50
CA ILE A 187 21.77 -20.37 -0.76
C ILE A 187 22.51 -19.45 -1.71
N LYS A 188 22.98 -20.02 -2.81
CA LYS A 188 23.61 -19.28 -3.89
C LYS A 188 22.54 -18.68 -4.81
N SER A 189 22.73 -17.41 -5.23
CA SER A 189 21.87 -16.78 -6.21
C SER A 189 21.97 -17.46 -7.57
N VAL A 190 20.93 -17.32 -8.38
CA VAL A 190 20.90 -17.85 -9.75
C VAL A 190 21.21 -16.69 -10.69
N LYS A 191 22.26 -16.85 -11.51
CA LYS A 191 22.65 -15.85 -12.50
C LYS A 191 21.46 -15.44 -13.36
N ASP A 192 21.35 -14.14 -13.63
CA ASP A 192 20.30 -13.50 -14.43
C ASP A 192 18.87 -13.62 -13.83
N ALA A 193 18.73 -14.11 -12.57
CA ALA A 193 17.48 -14.04 -11.81
C ALA A 193 17.35 -12.67 -11.16
N ASP A 194 17.07 -11.64 -11.96
CA ASP A 194 16.94 -10.24 -11.59
C ASP A 194 15.84 -9.55 -12.42
N VAL A 195 15.68 -8.22 -12.27
CA VAL A 195 14.70 -7.44 -13.04
C VAL A 195 15.22 -6.96 -14.39
N GLN A 196 16.40 -7.40 -14.82
CA GLN A 196 17.03 -7.11 -16.11
C GLN A 196 17.24 -5.62 -16.40
N CYS A 197 17.64 -4.86 -15.40
CA CYS A 197 17.87 -3.43 -15.51
C CYS A 197 18.85 -3.06 -16.62
N GLN A 198 19.91 -3.85 -16.84
CA GLN A 198 20.89 -3.56 -17.88
C GLN A 198 20.26 -3.49 -19.27
N GLN A 199 19.33 -4.38 -19.58
CA GLN A 199 18.63 -4.37 -20.87
C GLN A 199 17.63 -3.20 -20.95
N ALA A 200 16.99 -2.84 -19.82
CA ALA A 200 16.12 -1.68 -19.76
C ALA A 200 16.90 -0.37 -19.99
N TRP A 201 18.06 -0.20 -19.35
CA TRP A 201 18.91 0.99 -19.50
C TRP A 201 19.46 1.19 -20.92
N GLN A 202 19.63 0.13 -21.69
CA GLN A 202 19.99 0.25 -23.11
C GLN A 202 18.87 0.88 -23.97
N ARG A 203 17.63 0.86 -23.48
CA ARG A 203 16.47 1.42 -24.19
C ARG A 203 16.10 2.81 -23.68
N THR A 204 16.15 3.01 -22.39
CA THR A 204 15.83 4.27 -21.74
C THR A 204 16.42 4.31 -20.34
N MET A 205 16.85 5.50 -19.93
CA MET A 205 17.26 5.81 -18.56
C MET A 205 16.13 6.54 -17.80
N GLY A 206 14.90 6.51 -18.32
CA GLY A 206 13.75 7.20 -17.79
C GLY A 206 13.55 8.58 -18.44
N ASP A 207 12.46 9.25 -18.06
CA ASP A 207 12.10 10.60 -18.49
C ASP A 207 11.37 11.32 -17.38
N LYS A 208 11.76 12.56 -17.07
CA LYS A 208 11.17 13.37 -15.98
C LYS A 208 9.68 13.69 -16.17
N SER A 209 9.15 13.53 -17.37
CA SER A 209 7.70 13.66 -17.62
C SER A 209 6.87 12.49 -17.07
N VAL A 210 7.54 11.38 -16.73
CA VAL A 210 6.87 10.21 -16.14
C VAL A 210 6.88 10.33 -14.63
N ILE A 211 5.73 10.66 -14.05
CA ILE A 211 5.57 10.79 -12.60
C ILE A 211 5.11 9.44 -12.03
N VAL A 212 5.81 8.94 -11.03
CA VAL A 212 5.46 7.71 -10.30
C VAL A 212 5.02 8.09 -8.89
N ALA A 213 3.78 7.77 -8.54
CA ALA A 213 3.28 7.95 -7.18
C ALA A 213 3.69 6.74 -6.32
N VAL A 214 4.36 7.02 -5.21
CA VAL A 214 4.68 6.03 -4.17
C VAL A 214 3.71 6.23 -3.01
N LEU A 215 2.76 5.29 -2.86
CA LEU A 215 1.78 5.29 -1.76
C LEU A 215 2.35 4.41 -0.64
N ASP A 216 2.97 5.07 0.33
CA ASP A 216 3.73 4.39 1.39
C ASP A 216 3.69 5.20 2.69
N GLU A 217 4.51 4.84 3.67
CA GLU A 217 4.60 5.50 4.98
C GLU A 217 5.35 6.85 4.94
N GLY A 218 6.05 7.17 3.86
CA GLY A 218 6.80 8.42 3.65
C GLY A 218 8.11 8.16 2.91
N ILE A 219 8.78 9.23 2.49
CA ILE A 219 10.02 9.18 1.71
C ILE A 219 11.01 10.19 2.28
N PHE A 220 12.28 9.81 2.39
CA PHE A 220 13.37 10.74 2.66
C PHE A 220 13.68 11.54 1.38
N VAL A 221 13.00 12.67 1.19
CA VAL A 221 13.08 13.50 -0.03
C VAL A 221 14.48 14.06 -0.26
N GLU A 222 15.27 14.28 0.78
CA GLU A 222 16.65 14.76 0.71
C GLU A 222 17.69 13.64 0.56
N HIS A 223 17.25 12.38 0.35
CA HIS A 223 18.18 11.27 0.15
C HIS A 223 19.08 11.55 -1.07
N PRO A 224 20.40 11.38 -0.97
CA PRO A 224 21.34 11.72 -2.06
C PRO A 224 20.96 11.13 -3.41
N ASP A 225 20.47 9.90 -3.43
CA ASP A 225 20.10 9.19 -4.67
C ASP A 225 18.68 9.56 -5.17
N LEU A 226 17.84 10.18 -4.33
CA LEU A 226 16.45 10.45 -4.68
C LEU A 226 16.17 11.91 -5.02
N LYS A 227 16.81 12.85 -4.31
CA LYS A 227 16.48 14.28 -4.32
C LYS A 227 16.37 14.91 -5.70
N ASP A 228 17.22 14.50 -6.64
CA ASP A 228 17.26 15.06 -7.99
C ASP A 228 16.14 14.52 -8.90
N ASN A 229 15.45 13.46 -8.44
CA ASN A 229 14.35 12.81 -9.14
C ASN A 229 13.02 12.89 -8.38
N ILE A 230 12.99 13.53 -7.21
CA ILE A 230 11.74 13.78 -6.48
C ILE A 230 10.89 14.76 -7.27
N TRP A 231 9.64 14.42 -7.49
CA TRP A 231 8.67 15.32 -8.12
C TRP A 231 8.44 16.55 -7.24
N VAL A 232 8.30 17.69 -7.89
CA VAL A 232 8.02 18.97 -7.24
C VAL A 232 6.73 19.54 -7.83
N ASN A 233 5.78 19.89 -6.97
CA ASN A 233 4.64 20.71 -7.33
C ASN A 233 5.09 22.18 -7.40
N GLU A 234 5.30 22.68 -8.60
CA GLU A 234 5.73 24.08 -8.83
C GLU A 234 4.65 25.11 -8.46
N GLY A 235 3.40 24.68 -8.32
CA GLY A 235 2.28 25.50 -7.88
C GLY A 235 2.26 25.80 -6.39
N GLU A 236 3.08 25.08 -5.61
CA GLU A 236 3.10 25.15 -4.16
C GLU A 236 4.43 25.71 -3.61
N THR A 237 4.35 26.23 -2.38
CA THR A 237 5.54 26.73 -1.65
C THR A 237 5.62 25.99 -0.31
N LEU A 238 6.73 25.33 -0.07
CA LEU A 238 6.96 24.54 1.14
C LEU A 238 6.81 25.38 2.42
N TYR A 239 6.02 24.88 3.37
CA TYR A 239 5.74 25.52 4.66
C TYR A 239 4.98 26.86 4.59
N ALA A 240 4.28 27.14 3.50
CA ALA A 240 3.48 28.36 3.38
C ALA A 240 2.11 28.25 4.10
N ASP A 241 1.70 27.04 4.47
CA ASP A 241 0.36 26.72 5.02
C ASP A 241 -0.78 27.22 4.12
N THR A 242 -0.56 27.20 2.83
CA THR A 242 -1.52 27.61 1.79
C THR A 242 -1.67 26.51 0.74
N ASP A 243 -2.83 26.49 0.12
CA ASP A 243 -3.13 25.71 -1.08
C ASP A 243 -3.07 26.71 -2.25
N ALA A 244 -1.88 26.91 -2.81
CA ALA A 244 -1.63 27.99 -3.76
C ALA A 244 -2.12 27.64 -5.17
N ASP A 245 -2.14 26.36 -5.54
CA ASP A 245 -2.63 25.89 -6.82
C ASP A 245 -4.15 25.54 -6.78
N GLY A 246 -4.77 25.54 -5.60
CA GLY A 246 -6.21 25.32 -5.42
C GLY A 246 -6.64 23.89 -5.64
N ASN A 247 -5.72 22.91 -5.45
CA ASN A 247 -5.99 21.48 -5.65
C ASN A 247 -6.64 20.80 -4.44
N GLY A 248 -6.75 21.49 -3.29
CA GLY A 248 -7.33 21.00 -2.04
C GLY A 248 -6.29 20.46 -1.05
N TYR A 249 -4.99 20.50 -1.37
CA TYR A 249 -3.91 19.97 -0.55
C TYR A 249 -2.86 21.04 -0.29
N LYS A 250 -2.77 21.52 0.93
CA LYS A 250 -1.82 22.57 1.34
C LYS A 250 -0.39 22.04 1.37
N ASP A 251 0.55 22.85 0.88
CA ASP A 251 1.99 22.57 0.93
C ASP A 251 2.39 21.22 0.29
N ASP A 252 1.64 20.69 -0.67
CA ASP A 252 1.87 19.37 -1.26
C ASP A 252 3.03 19.34 -2.28
N VAL A 253 4.11 20.06 -1.97
CA VAL A 253 5.29 20.26 -2.83
C VAL A 253 5.91 18.94 -3.30
N HIS A 254 5.98 17.91 -2.47
CA HIS A 254 6.52 16.59 -2.78
C HIS A 254 5.50 15.45 -2.62
N GLY A 255 4.21 15.81 -2.50
CA GLY A 255 3.13 14.90 -2.20
C GLY A 255 2.45 15.23 -0.88
N TYR A 256 1.59 14.34 -0.37
CA TYR A 256 0.72 14.66 0.75
C TYR A 256 0.63 13.54 1.77
N ASN A 257 0.69 13.90 3.06
CA ASN A 257 0.46 13.01 4.17
C ASN A 257 -1.04 12.99 4.52
N PHE A 258 -1.74 11.99 4.02
CA PHE A 258 -3.18 11.83 4.22
C PHE A 258 -3.58 11.47 5.66
N VAL A 259 -2.66 10.92 6.46
CA VAL A 259 -2.90 10.59 7.87
C VAL A 259 -2.95 11.87 8.72
N HIS A 260 -2.01 12.77 8.47
CA HIS A 260 -1.90 14.05 9.20
C HIS A 260 -2.50 15.24 8.45
N GLN A 261 -3.05 15.03 7.26
CA GLN A 261 -3.62 16.06 6.38
C GLN A 261 -2.65 17.24 6.17
N SER A 262 -1.44 16.96 5.75
CA SER A 262 -0.34 17.91 5.64
C SER A 262 0.57 17.60 4.46
N GLY A 263 1.09 18.62 3.78
CA GLY A 263 2.14 18.49 2.78
C GLY A 263 3.52 18.12 3.35
N LYS A 264 3.64 18.06 4.69
CA LYS A 264 4.88 17.62 5.31
C LYS A 264 5.07 16.12 5.14
N ILE A 265 5.99 15.73 4.26
CA ILE A 265 6.43 14.34 4.10
C ILE A 265 7.53 14.06 5.13
N VAL A 266 7.36 13.00 5.91
CA VAL A 266 8.34 12.49 6.89
C VAL A 266 8.68 11.05 6.56
N TRP A 267 9.84 10.58 7.02
CA TRP A 267 10.32 9.22 6.74
C TRP A 267 10.86 8.51 7.99
N ASN A 268 10.99 9.23 9.11
CA ASN A 268 11.68 8.79 10.32
C ASN A 268 10.88 9.04 11.61
N ASP A 269 9.58 9.17 11.52
CA ASP A 269 8.74 9.23 12.70
C ASP A 269 8.64 7.86 13.41
N ALA A 270 7.87 7.78 14.50
CA ALA A 270 7.80 6.58 15.33
C ALA A 270 7.24 5.34 14.57
N TYR A 271 6.54 5.57 13.48
CA TYR A 271 5.85 4.54 12.70
C TYR A 271 6.54 4.24 11.37
N ASP A 272 7.47 5.10 10.94
CA ASP A 272 8.20 4.91 9.69
C ASP A 272 9.29 3.85 9.83
N SER A 273 9.40 2.99 8.83
CA SER A 273 10.43 1.96 8.75
C SER A 273 11.53 2.27 7.71
N GLY A 274 11.35 3.35 6.95
CA GLY A 274 12.15 3.68 5.77
C GLY A 274 11.74 2.89 4.52
N HIS A 275 10.63 2.15 4.58
CA HIS A 275 10.16 1.32 3.48
C HIS A 275 9.84 2.14 2.24
N GLY A 276 9.12 3.25 2.36
CA GLY A 276 8.79 4.13 1.22
C GLY A 276 10.04 4.72 0.55
N THR A 277 11.09 5.04 1.31
CA THR A 277 12.38 5.47 0.77
C THR A 277 13.03 4.35 -0.05
N HIS A 278 13.01 3.12 0.46
CA HIS A 278 13.53 1.96 -0.25
C HIS A 278 12.72 1.67 -1.53
N VAL A 279 11.39 1.72 -1.46
CA VAL A 279 10.51 1.53 -2.64
C VAL A 279 10.79 2.59 -3.70
N ALA A 280 10.94 3.87 -3.30
CA ALA A 280 11.30 4.95 -4.21
C ALA A 280 12.68 4.70 -4.84
N GLY A 281 13.67 4.26 -4.05
CA GLY A 281 15.01 3.92 -4.52
C GLY A 281 14.98 2.83 -5.60
N VAL A 282 14.28 1.73 -5.37
CA VAL A 282 14.15 0.66 -6.38
C VAL A 282 13.52 1.17 -7.69
N LYS A 283 12.58 2.11 -7.62
CA LYS A 283 11.96 2.73 -8.80
C LYS A 283 12.94 3.64 -9.57
N ILE A 284 13.68 4.47 -8.84
CA ILE A 284 14.59 5.48 -9.42
C ILE A 284 15.87 4.82 -9.95
N LEU A 285 16.39 3.78 -9.29
CA LEU A 285 17.57 3.04 -9.76
C LEU A 285 17.34 2.35 -11.10
N CYS A 286 16.08 2.05 -11.46
CA CYS A 286 15.74 1.67 -12.83
C CYS A 286 15.91 2.83 -13.85
N TRP A 287 16.11 4.09 -13.37
CA TRP A 287 16.24 5.28 -14.20
C TRP A 287 17.71 5.75 -14.38
N GLY A 288 18.66 4.99 -13.83
CA GLY A 288 20.07 5.31 -13.93
C GLY A 288 20.42 6.61 -13.19
N VAL A 289 21.07 6.50 -12.05
CA VAL A 289 21.60 7.65 -11.33
C VAL A 289 22.80 8.19 -12.12
N TYR A 290 22.76 9.47 -12.47
CA TYR A 290 23.91 10.19 -13.05
C TYR A 290 24.92 10.56 -11.96
#